data_ea8d6b817a33e3845ef9a54bbd54917e
#
_entry.id   ea8d6b817a33e3845ef9a54bbd54917e
#
_cell.length_a   1.000
_cell.length_b   1.000
_cell.length_c   1.000
_cell.angle_alpha   90.00
_cell.angle_beta   90.00
_cell.angle_gamma   90.00
#
_symmetry.space_group_name_H-M   'P 1'
#
loop_
_entity.id
_entity.type
_entity.pdbx_description
1 polymer ?
#
loop_
_entity_poly.entity_id
_entity_poly.type
_entity_poly.pdbx_seq_one_letter_code
_entity_poly.pdbx_strand_id
1 'polypeptide(L)'
;MLLSFDAGRAEIEARGELIELDLPYDEPHNLLNTLAAVGAALALGVQPAGAVDPSFSSMRGEIVELPGGVTVVNDCYNANPMSMRAALQHLAETPADRRVAVLGTMAELGPGSLAFHRDIGHEAAALGIDVLVTVGEEAAGYGEGFDGEAYATATPEEAGALLEEIAQPGDRVLVKGSRSVGLERVLA
;
A
#
# COMPACT_ATOMS: atom_id res chain seq x y z
N MET A 1 -24.20 -8.52 5.58
CA MET A 1 -23.54 -7.78 6.70
C MET A 1 -22.53 -8.71 7.36
N LEU A 2 -21.32 -8.26 7.66
CA LEU A 2 -20.39 -9.02 8.50
C LEU A 2 -20.92 -9.02 9.94
N LEU A 3 -21.12 -10.19 10.51
CA LEU A 3 -21.60 -10.36 11.90
C LEU A 3 -20.44 -10.50 12.87
N SER A 4 -19.47 -11.35 12.52
CA SER A 4 -18.28 -11.59 13.33
C SER A 4 -17.07 -11.92 12.44
N PHE A 5 -15.88 -11.64 12.97
CA PHE A 5 -14.62 -12.10 12.43
C PHE A 5 -13.71 -12.45 13.60
N ASP A 6 -13.28 -13.70 13.68
CA ASP A 6 -12.37 -14.18 14.72
C ASP A 6 -11.49 -15.30 14.19
N ALA A 7 -10.18 -15.22 14.48
CA ALA A 7 -9.18 -16.22 14.11
C ALA A 7 -9.25 -16.69 12.63
N GLY A 8 -9.50 -15.76 11.71
CA GLY A 8 -9.61 -16.05 10.29
C GLY A 8 -11.00 -16.51 9.83
N ARG A 9 -11.96 -16.71 10.73
CA ARG A 9 -13.31 -17.10 10.38
C ARG A 9 -14.26 -15.91 10.34
N ALA A 10 -14.90 -15.71 9.19
CA ALA A 10 -15.89 -14.66 8.96
C ALA A 10 -17.30 -15.27 8.94
N GLU A 11 -18.22 -14.68 9.72
CA GLU A 11 -19.66 -14.96 9.65
C GLU A 11 -20.37 -13.78 8.99
N ILE A 12 -21.02 -14.05 7.88
CA ILE A 12 -21.68 -13.04 7.04
C ILE A 12 -23.16 -13.36 6.91
N GLU A 13 -24.03 -12.44 7.32
CA GLU A 13 -25.47 -12.57 7.05
C GLU A 13 -25.80 -11.89 5.72
N ALA A 14 -26.42 -12.64 4.82
CA ALA A 14 -26.91 -12.13 3.55
C ALA A 14 -28.21 -12.83 3.14
N ARG A 15 -29.23 -12.04 2.81
CA ARG A 15 -30.56 -12.52 2.37
C ARG A 15 -31.23 -13.51 3.35
N GLY A 16 -30.94 -13.35 4.67
CA GLY A 16 -31.48 -14.22 5.72
C GLY A 16 -30.74 -15.55 5.88
N GLU A 17 -29.62 -15.74 5.19
CA GLU A 17 -28.75 -16.92 5.30
C GLU A 17 -27.45 -16.55 5.96
N LEU A 18 -26.88 -17.48 6.73
CA LEU A 18 -25.57 -17.36 7.32
C LEU A 18 -24.53 -17.98 6.37
N ILE A 19 -23.51 -17.25 6.04
CA ILE A 19 -22.38 -17.66 5.21
C ILE A 19 -21.14 -17.65 6.10
N GLU A 20 -20.45 -18.79 6.16
CA GLU A 20 -19.20 -18.93 6.88
C GLU A 20 -18.05 -19.07 5.90
N LEU A 21 -17.00 -18.23 6.06
CA LEU A 21 -15.80 -18.25 5.24
C LEU A 21 -14.56 -18.31 6.13
N ASP A 22 -13.58 -19.11 5.73
CA ASP A 22 -12.25 -19.08 6.32
C ASP A 22 -11.37 -18.17 5.44
N LEU A 23 -10.90 -17.05 6.02
CA LEU A 23 -10.14 -16.00 5.33
C LEU A 23 -8.70 -16.02 5.83
N PRO A 24 -7.69 -15.99 4.94
CA PRO A 24 -6.28 -15.92 5.32
C PRO A 24 -5.78 -14.49 5.64
N TYR A 25 -6.68 -13.54 5.86
CA TYR A 25 -6.39 -12.12 6.10
C TYR A 25 -7.40 -11.53 7.09
N ASP A 26 -7.02 -10.44 7.76
CA ASP A 26 -7.82 -9.71 8.76
C ASP A 26 -7.90 -8.20 8.52
N GLU A 27 -7.21 -7.68 7.50
CA GLU A 27 -7.20 -6.25 7.21
C GLU A 27 -8.61 -5.76 6.83
N PRO A 28 -9.07 -4.63 7.40
CA PRO A 28 -10.43 -4.12 7.19
C PRO A 28 -10.83 -3.94 5.72
N HIS A 29 -9.89 -3.51 4.87
CA HIS A 29 -10.16 -3.32 3.44
C HIS A 29 -10.37 -4.65 2.69
N ASN A 30 -9.66 -5.72 3.08
CA ASN A 30 -9.83 -7.05 2.51
C ASN A 30 -11.14 -7.68 2.97
N LEU A 31 -11.56 -7.46 4.22
CA LEU A 31 -12.87 -7.88 4.71
C LEU A 31 -14.01 -7.17 3.94
N LEU A 32 -13.87 -5.87 3.66
CA LEU A 32 -14.85 -5.14 2.84
C LEU A 32 -14.90 -5.66 1.39
N ASN A 33 -13.75 -5.97 0.79
CA ASN A 33 -13.68 -6.59 -0.53
C ASN A 33 -14.34 -7.97 -0.55
N THR A 34 -14.16 -8.75 0.52
CA THR A 34 -14.84 -10.05 0.69
C THR A 34 -16.35 -9.88 0.73
N LEU A 35 -16.88 -8.91 1.48
CA LEU A 35 -18.31 -8.64 1.51
C LEU A 35 -18.86 -8.27 0.12
N ALA A 36 -18.11 -7.46 -0.64
CA ALA A 36 -18.48 -7.11 -2.02
C ALA A 36 -18.48 -8.34 -2.94
N ALA A 37 -17.46 -9.21 -2.82
CA ALA A 37 -17.36 -10.44 -3.58
C ALA A 37 -18.50 -11.42 -3.25
N VAL A 38 -18.85 -11.58 -1.96
CA VAL A 38 -20.02 -12.37 -1.51
C VAL A 38 -21.31 -11.82 -2.12
N GLY A 39 -21.50 -10.49 -2.09
CA GLY A 39 -22.68 -9.84 -2.69
C GLY A 39 -22.78 -10.11 -4.19
N ALA A 40 -21.66 -10.04 -4.91
CA ALA A 40 -21.60 -10.34 -6.35
C ALA A 40 -21.90 -11.83 -6.63
N ALA A 41 -21.31 -12.76 -5.87
CA ALA A 41 -21.56 -14.19 -6.01
C ALA A 41 -23.06 -14.53 -5.82
N LEU A 42 -23.67 -14.01 -4.76
CA LEU A 42 -25.09 -14.21 -4.50
C LEU A 42 -26.00 -13.59 -5.57
N ALA A 43 -25.58 -12.47 -6.18
CA ALA A 43 -26.33 -11.87 -7.30
C ALA A 43 -26.30 -12.77 -8.55
N LEU A 44 -25.22 -13.55 -8.70
CA LEU A 44 -25.05 -14.54 -9.78
C LEU A 44 -25.62 -15.93 -9.42
N GLY A 45 -26.25 -16.09 -8.24
CA GLY A 45 -26.81 -17.36 -7.79
C GLY A 45 -25.77 -18.36 -7.26
N VAL A 46 -24.56 -17.88 -6.94
CA VAL A 46 -23.50 -18.68 -6.31
C VAL A 46 -23.53 -18.48 -4.80
N GLN A 47 -23.56 -19.60 -4.05
CA GLN A 47 -23.47 -19.58 -2.58
C GLN A 47 -22.01 -19.77 -2.16
N PRO A 48 -21.33 -18.74 -1.66
CA PRO A 48 -19.95 -18.88 -1.18
C PRO A 48 -19.91 -19.68 0.13
N ALA A 49 -18.91 -20.54 0.30
CA ALA A 49 -18.68 -21.28 1.53
C ALA A 49 -17.24 -21.80 1.62
N GLY A 50 -16.74 -21.97 2.85
CA GLY A 50 -15.45 -22.61 3.13
C GLY A 50 -14.25 -21.68 2.99
N ALA A 51 -13.07 -22.26 2.73
CA ALA A 51 -11.83 -21.53 2.66
C ALA A 51 -11.73 -20.68 1.39
N VAL A 52 -11.33 -19.44 1.57
CA VAL A 52 -11.01 -18.51 0.48
C VAL A 52 -9.50 -18.56 0.27
N ASP A 53 -9.07 -18.90 -0.93
CA ASP A 53 -7.67 -18.84 -1.36
C ASP A 53 -7.48 -17.70 -2.36
N PRO A 54 -7.30 -16.46 -1.90
CA PRO A 54 -7.12 -15.34 -2.78
C PRO A 54 -5.70 -15.34 -3.34
N SER A 55 -5.57 -15.40 -4.65
CA SER A 55 -4.33 -14.97 -5.26
C SER A 55 -4.28 -13.44 -5.21
N PHE A 56 -3.63 -12.88 -4.20
CA PHE A 56 -3.33 -11.45 -4.24
C PHE A 56 -2.43 -11.17 -5.45
N SER A 57 -2.78 -10.16 -6.22
CA SER A 57 -1.87 -9.71 -7.29
C SER A 57 -0.57 -9.25 -6.63
N SER A 58 0.56 -9.64 -7.21
CA SER A 58 1.88 -9.11 -6.83
C SER A 58 1.84 -7.58 -6.73
N MET A 59 2.72 -6.99 -5.95
CA MET A 59 2.82 -5.54 -5.77
C MET A 59 1.62 -4.88 -5.03
N ARG A 60 0.90 -5.65 -4.20
CA ARG A 60 -0.17 -5.14 -3.33
C ARG A 60 0.12 -5.49 -1.87
N GLY A 61 1.00 -4.70 -1.24
CA GLY A 61 1.46 -4.94 0.13
C GLY A 61 2.36 -6.18 0.28
N GLU A 62 3.00 -6.62 -0.80
CA GLU A 62 3.92 -7.74 -0.81
C GLU A 62 5.16 -7.42 0.04
N ILE A 63 5.51 -8.30 0.97
CA ILE A 63 6.69 -8.13 1.82
C ILE A 63 7.90 -8.77 1.14
N VAL A 64 8.95 -7.99 0.98
CA VAL A 64 10.24 -8.41 0.42
C VAL A 64 11.34 -8.12 1.43
N GLU A 65 12.07 -9.16 1.83
CA GLU A 65 13.24 -9.00 2.70
C GLU A 65 14.50 -8.81 1.83
N LEU A 66 15.14 -7.66 1.98
CA LEU A 66 16.39 -7.37 1.29
C LEU A 66 17.61 -7.77 2.15
N PRO A 67 18.78 -8.02 1.54
CA PRO A 67 20.01 -8.21 2.28
C PRO A 67 20.28 -7.03 3.23
N GLY A 68 20.86 -7.32 4.40
CA GLY A 68 21.18 -6.28 5.38
C GLY A 68 20.06 -6.00 6.39
N GLY A 69 18.93 -6.72 6.38
CA GLY A 69 17.87 -6.58 7.38
C GLY A 69 16.92 -5.42 7.09
N VAL A 70 16.69 -5.14 5.81
CA VAL A 70 15.72 -4.15 5.33
C VAL A 70 14.45 -4.86 4.88
N THR A 71 13.30 -4.45 5.40
CA THR A 71 12.00 -4.98 5.00
C THR A 71 11.30 -4.01 4.05
N VAL A 72 10.96 -4.45 2.86
CA VAL A 72 10.24 -3.65 1.86
C VAL A 72 8.79 -4.08 1.74
N VAL A 73 7.87 -3.11 1.79
CA VAL A 73 6.46 -3.26 1.46
C VAL A 73 6.26 -2.81 0.01
N ASN A 74 6.18 -3.77 -0.91
CA ASN A 74 5.94 -3.52 -2.32
C ASN A 74 4.44 -3.35 -2.59
N ASP A 75 3.98 -2.10 -2.71
CA ASP A 75 2.57 -1.73 -2.97
C ASP A 75 2.46 -0.85 -4.24
N CYS A 76 3.26 -1.18 -5.27
CA CYS A 76 3.41 -0.37 -6.48
C CYS A 76 2.44 -0.75 -7.62
N TYR A 77 1.38 -1.51 -7.34
CA TYR A 77 0.37 -1.84 -8.36
C TYR A 77 -0.45 -0.61 -8.78
N ASN A 78 -0.86 0.23 -7.84
CA ASN A 78 -1.59 1.47 -8.12
C ASN A 78 -1.50 2.44 -6.92
N ALA A 79 -1.78 3.73 -7.20
CA ALA A 79 -1.80 4.77 -6.19
C ALA A 79 -2.92 5.79 -6.44
N ASN A 80 -3.59 6.18 -5.36
CA ASN A 80 -4.49 7.32 -5.27
C ASN A 80 -4.39 7.91 -3.86
N PRO A 81 -4.89 9.14 -3.60
CA PRO A 81 -4.72 9.79 -2.31
C PRO A 81 -5.18 8.96 -1.11
N MET A 82 -6.29 8.24 -1.23
CA MET A 82 -6.81 7.40 -0.14
C MET A 82 -5.89 6.21 0.15
N SER A 83 -5.45 5.49 -0.88
CA SER A 83 -4.56 4.34 -0.72
C SER A 83 -3.16 4.73 -0.28
N MET A 84 -2.67 5.91 -0.67
CA MET A 84 -1.39 6.47 -0.19
C MET A 84 -1.45 6.74 1.32
N ARG A 85 -2.52 7.40 1.80
CA ARG A 85 -2.75 7.63 3.23
C ARG A 85 -2.77 6.33 4.02
N ALA A 86 -3.54 5.36 3.57
CA ALA A 86 -3.63 4.07 4.25
C ALA A 86 -2.28 3.34 4.33
N ALA A 87 -1.48 3.38 3.25
CA ALA A 87 -0.16 2.75 3.23
C ALA A 87 0.84 3.47 4.13
N LEU A 88 0.86 4.81 4.14
CA LEU A 88 1.71 5.61 5.03
C LEU A 88 1.33 5.41 6.49
N GLN A 89 0.03 5.38 6.81
CA GLN A 89 -0.46 5.09 8.16
C GLN A 89 0.01 3.70 8.62
N HIS A 90 -0.13 2.68 7.76
CA HIS A 90 0.35 1.33 8.06
C HIS A 90 1.88 1.28 8.27
N LEU A 91 2.65 2.01 7.44
CA LEU A 91 4.10 2.13 7.63
C LEU A 91 4.44 2.77 8.98
N ALA A 92 3.73 3.83 9.37
CA ALA A 92 3.95 4.54 10.63
C ALA A 92 3.60 3.68 11.86
N GLU A 93 2.55 2.87 11.79
CA GLU A 93 2.09 2.01 12.88
C GLU A 93 2.91 0.72 13.03
N THR A 94 3.63 0.32 11.99
CA THR A 94 4.43 -0.91 12.01
C THR A 94 5.78 -0.65 12.72
N PRO A 95 6.23 -1.53 13.61
CA PRO A 95 7.53 -1.40 14.26
C PRO A 95 8.67 -1.38 13.25
N ALA A 96 9.56 -0.40 13.35
CA ALA A 96 10.76 -0.24 12.55
C ALA A 96 11.74 0.72 13.27
N ASP A 97 13.04 0.57 12.99
CA ASP A 97 14.04 1.51 13.49
C ASP A 97 13.98 2.82 12.71
N ARG A 98 13.73 2.75 11.40
CA ARG A 98 13.56 3.89 10.52
C ARG A 98 12.53 3.55 9.42
N ARG A 99 11.74 4.54 9.03
CA ARG A 99 10.67 4.43 8.02
C ARG A 99 11.04 5.21 6.78
N VAL A 100 11.11 4.53 5.65
CA VAL A 100 11.45 5.11 4.34
C VAL A 100 10.24 4.98 3.41
N ALA A 101 9.86 6.05 2.75
CA ALA A 101 8.78 6.03 1.75
C ALA A 101 9.35 6.36 0.36
N VAL A 102 9.29 5.40 -0.57
CA VAL A 102 9.63 5.57 -1.99
C VAL A 102 8.32 5.74 -2.74
N LEU A 103 8.00 6.98 -3.11
CA LEU A 103 6.69 7.36 -3.65
C LEU A 103 6.79 7.83 -5.10
N GLY A 104 6.08 7.14 -5.98
CA GLY A 104 5.89 7.54 -7.36
C GLY A 104 4.60 8.32 -7.57
N THR A 105 4.46 8.90 -8.76
CA THR A 105 3.28 9.67 -9.17
C THR A 105 1.97 8.92 -8.90
N MET A 106 0.97 9.64 -8.38
CA MET A 106 -0.43 9.24 -8.43
C MET A 106 -1.02 9.75 -9.76
N ALA A 107 -1.22 8.84 -10.71
CA ALA A 107 -1.77 9.18 -12.03
C ALA A 107 -3.28 9.47 -11.97
N GLU A 108 -3.80 10.06 -13.05
CA GLU A 108 -5.24 10.28 -13.28
C GLU A 108 -5.94 11.24 -12.28
N LEU A 109 -5.20 12.08 -11.57
CA LEU A 109 -5.76 13.04 -10.60
C LEU A 109 -6.23 14.36 -11.24
N GLY A 110 -5.96 14.58 -12.52
CA GLY A 110 -6.35 15.77 -13.24
C GLY A 110 -5.65 17.04 -12.72
N PRO A 111 -6.27 18.24 -12.89
CA PRO A 111 -5.62 19.53 -12.59
C PRO A 111 -5.17 19.72 -11.13
N GLY A 112 -5.69 18.92 -10.20
CA GLY A 112 -5.34 18.95 -8.78
C GLY A 112 -4.14 18.09 -8.40
N SER A 113 -3.50 17.40 -9.35
CA SER A 113 -2.45 16.41 -9.10
C SER A 113 -1.38 16.90 -8.13
N LEU A 114 -0.77 18.06 -8.40
CA LEU A 114 0.29 18.63 -7.56
C LEU A 114 -0.15 18.89 -6.12
N ALA A 115 -1.38 19.38 -5.92
CA ALA A 115 -1.91 19.62 -4.58
C ALA A 115 -2.08 18.33 -3.80
N PHE A 116 -2.60 17.27 -4.43
CA PHE A 116 -2.71 15.96 -3.79
C PHE A 116 -1.36 15.35 -3.42
N HIS A 117 -0.34 15.48 -4.28
CA HIS A 117 1.02 15.03 -3.95
C HIS A 117 1.58 15.79 -2.75
N ARG A 118 1.42 17.13 -2.71
CA ARG A 118 1.85 17.94 -1.57
C ARG A 118 1.14 17.57 -0.27
N ASP A 119 -0.18 17.36 -0.31
CA ASP A 119 -0.95 16.95 0.87
C ASP A 119 -0.47 15.62 1.44
N ILE A 120 -0.15 14.66 0.58
CA ILE A 120 0.44 13.37 0.99
C ILE A 120 1.84 13.56 1.59
N GLY A 121 2.66 14.48 1.05
CA GLY A 121 3.96 14.83 1.63
C GLY A 121 3.84 15.39 3.06
N HIS A 122 2.91 16.32 3.28
CA HIS A 122 2.60 16.82 4.63
C HIS A 122 2.14 15.71 5.58
N GLU A 123 1.33 14.78 5.09
CA GLU A 123 0.85 13.68 5.90
C GLU A 123 1.97 12.69 6.25
N ALA A 124 2.88 12.39 5.31
CA ALA A 124 4.07 11.58 5.57
C ALA A 124 4.94 12.20 6.69
N ALA A 125 5.16 13.52 6.64
CA ALA A 125 5.87 14.26 7.68
C ALA A 125 5.14 14.16 9.03
N ALA A 126 3.82 14.40 9.06
CA ALA A 126 3.01 14.34 10.27
C ALA A 126 2.97 12.93 10.90
N LEU A 127 3.09 11.89 10.10
CA LEU A 127 3.15 10.49 10.53
C LEU A 127 4.55 10.06 11.02
N GLY A 128 5.56 10.94 10.92
CA GLY A 128 6.91 10.64 11.35
C GLY A 128 7.64 9.67 10.42
N ILE A 129 7.42 9.77 9.11
CA ILE A 129 8.26 9.10 8.13
C ILE A 129 9.62 9.79 8.15
N ASP A 130 10.72 9.01 8.23
CA ASP A 130 12.06 9.53 8.42
C ASP A 130 12.68 10.01 7.10
N VAL A 131 12.45 9.24 6.02
CA VAL A 131 13.04 9.51 4.71
C VAL A 131 11.97 9.40 3.61
N LEU A 132 11.97 10.37 2.72
CA LEU A 132 11.12 10.39 1.53
C LEU A 132 11.98 10.33 0.25
N VAL A 133 11.72 9.36 -0.62
CA VAL A 133 12.28 9.29 -1.97
C VAL A 133 11.13 9.48 -2.96
N THR A 134 11.18 10.51 -3.78
CA THR A 134 10.18 10.75 -4.82
C THR A 134 10.67 10.26 -6.17
N VAL A 135 9.80 9.66 -6.99
CA VAL A 135 10.15 9.07 -8.28
C VAL A 135 9.28 9.67 -9.38
N GLY A 136 9.91 10.43 -10.27
CA GLY A 136 9.27 11.11 -11.38
C GLY A 136 8.93 12.58 -11.10
N GLU A 137 8.74 13.36 -12.16
CA GLU A 137 8.58 14.82 -12.10
C GLU A 137 7.35 15.25 -11.27
N GLU A 138 6.19 14.63 -11.50
CA GLU A 138 4.96 14.98 -10.76
C GLU A 138 5.05 14.58 -9.28
N ALA A 139 5.82 13.55 -8.95
CA ALA A 139 6.05 13.11 -7.58
C ALA A 139 6.89 14.11 -6.74
N ALA A 140 7.58 15.06 -7.38
CA ALA A 140 8.31 16.12 -6.67
C ALA A 140 7.42 16.93 -5.72
N GLY A 141 6.10 17.01 -6.00
CA GLY A 141 5.13 17.64 -5.11
C GLY A 141 5.10 17.07 -3.69
N TYR A 142 5.40 15.81 -3.49
CA TYR A 142 5.50 15.24 -2.14
C TYR A 142 6.60 15.94 -1.32
N GLY A 143 7.76 16.22 -1.94
CA GLY A 143 8.88 16.90 -1.28
C GLY A 143 8.55 18.34 -0.86
N GLU A 144 7.64 19.03 -1.54
CA GLU A 144 7.18 20.37 -1.14
C GLU A 144 6.40 20.37 0.19
N GLY A 145 5.76 19.23 0.53
CA GLY A 145 4.99 19.05 1.76
C GLY A 145 5.76 18.34 2.88
N PHE A 146 6.95 17.83 2.59
CA PHE A 146 7.73 17.04 3.54
C PHE A 146 8.87 17.86 4.13
N ASP A 147 9.03 17.87 5.45
CA ASP A 147 10.03 18.65 6.18
C ASP A 147 11.21 17.81 6.71
N GLY A 148 11.24 16.51 6.40
CA GLY A 148 12.31 15.58 6.76
C GLY A 148 13.39 15.42 5.68
N GLU A 149 14.15 14.34 5.77
CA GLU A 149 15.16 13.96 4.77
C GLU A 149 14.47 13.52 3.46
N ALA A 150 14.69 14.26 2.36
CA ALA A 150 14.00 14.00 1.11
C ALA A 150 14.97 13.95 -0.09
N TYR A 151 14.71 13.02 -1.00
CA TYR A 151 15.45 12.83 -2.24
C TYR A 151 14.48 12.82 -3.43
N ALA A 152 14.92 13.35 -4.56
CA ALA A 152 14.17 13.30 -5.82
C ALA A 152 14.95 12.52 -6.87
N THR A 153 14.31 11.55 -7.50
CA THR A 153 14.86 10.75 -8.58
C THR A 153 13.96 10.83 -9.81
N ALA A 154 14.55 10.73 -10.99
CA ALA A 154 13.78 10.77 -12.23
C ALA A 154 13.18 9.42 -12.60
N THR A 155 13.85 8.33 -12.24
CA THR A 155 13.47 6.96 -12.64
C THR A 155 13.44 6.00 -11.45
N PRO A 156 12.70 4.88 -11.57
CA PRO A 156 12.73 3.82 -10.57
C PRO A 156 14.13 3.23 -10.34
N GLU A 157 14.93 3.11 -11.39
CA GLU A 157 16.29 2.58 -11.31
C GLU A 157 17.21 3.49 -10.49
N GLU A 158 17.08 4.82 -10.66
CA GLU A 158 17.80 5.79 -9.83
C GLU A 158 17.36 5.69 -8.37
N ALA A 159 16.06 5.50 -8.12
CA ALA A 159 15.55 5.31 -6.77
C ALA A 159 16.05 4.00 -6.13
N GLY A 160 16.17 2.93 -6.92
CA GLY A 160 16.76 1.67 -6.47
C GLY A 160 18.23 1.81 -6.07
N ALA A 161 19.03 2.44 -6.93
CA ALA A 161 20.44 2.71 -6.64
C ALA A 161 20.62 3.61 -5.40
N LEU A 162 19.77 4.63 -5.25
CA LEU A 162 19.77 5.48 -4.06
C LEU A 162 19.37 4.68 -2.81
N LEU A 163 18.33 3.83 -2.90
CA LEU A 163 17.90 3.01 -1.78
C LEU A 163 19.01 2.07 -1.30
N GLU A 164 19.77 1.45 -2.23
CA GLU A 164 20.94 0.64 -1.89
C GLU A 164 22.01 1.43 -1.13
N GLU A 165 22.18 2.73 -1.45
CA GLU A 165 23.17 3.60 -0.81
C GLU A 165 22.74 4.04 0.60
N ILE A 166 21.45 4.38 0.80
CA ILE A 166 20.97 4.98 2.04
C ILE A 166 20.34 3.98 3.02
N ALA A 167 19.97 2.77 2.57
CA ALA A 167 19.27 1.78 3.39
C ALA A 167 20.15 1.31 4.58
N GLN A 168 19.50 1.12 5.72
CA GLN A 168 20.13 0.71 6.97
C GLN A 168 19.43 -0.53 7.54
N PRO A 169 20.15 -1.37 8.29
CA PRO A 169 19.52 -2.47 9.02
C PRO A 169 18.38 -1.96 9.91
N GLY A 170 17.24 -2.65 9.89
CA GLY A 170 16.04 -2.24 10.64
C GLY A 170 15.12 -1.27 9.92
N ASP A 171 15.49 -0.81 8.71
CA ASP A 171 14.62 0.00 7.88
C ASP A 171 13.36 -0.78 7.44
N ARG A 172 12.24 -0.07 7.46
CA ARG A 172 11.03 -0.48 6.76
C ARG A 172 10.73 0.49 5.64
N VAL A 173 10.68 -0.04 4.41
CA VAL A 173 10.56 0.75 3.19
C VAL A 173 9.20 0.49 2.55
N LEU A 174 8.40 1.53 2.32
CA LEU A 174 7.21 1.45 1.48
C LEU A 174 7.56 1.87 0.06
N VAL A 175 7.26 1.03 -0.94
CA VAL A 175 7.38 1.38 -2.37
C VAL A 175 5.97 1.47 -2.95
N LYS A 176 5.50 2.68 -3.30
CA LYS A 176 4.14 2.90 -3.76
C LYS A 176 4.02 3.99 -4.82
N GLY A 177 3.26 3.68 -5.88
CA GLY A 177 2.98 4.60 -6.99
C GLY A 177 1.98 4.01 -7.97
N SER A 178 1.56 4.80 -8.94
CA SER A 178 0.70 4.30 -10.02
C SER A 178 1.47 3.32 -10.91
N ARG A 179 0.74 2.36 -11.49
CA ARG A 179 1.29 1.31 -12.35
C ARG A 179 2.16 1.85 -13.49
N SER A 180 1.80 3.01 -14.04
CA SER A 180 2.51 3.66 -15.14
C SER A 180 3.94 4.08 -14.79
N VAL A 181 4.27 4.24 -13.50
CA VAL A 181 5.63 4.61 -13.05
C VAL A 181 6.59 3.43 -13.14
N GLY A 182 6.10 2.20 -12.96
CA GLY A 182 6.92 0.98 -13.01
C GLY A 182 7.85 0.83 -11.82
N LEU A 183 7.37 1.16 -10.61
CA LEU A 183 8.18 1.16 -9.37
C LEU A 183 8.67 -0.24 -8.95
N GLU A 184 8.16 -1.32 -9.50
CA GLU A 184 8.71 -2.66 -9.31
C GLU A 184 10.21 -2.75 -9.66
N ARG A 185 10.72 -1.84 -10.50
CA ARG A 185 12.12 -1.76 -10.89
C ARG A 185 13.04 -1.14 -9.83
N VAL A 186 12.46 -0.55 -8.77
CA VAL A 186 13.22 -0.13 -7.57
C VAL A 186 13.87 -1.33 -6.87
N LEU A 187 13.25 -2.52 -7.01
CA LEU A 187 13.66 -3.75 -6.34
C LEU A 187 14.33 -4.77 -7.30
N ALA A 188 14.69 -4.37 -8.52
CA ALA A 188 15.19 -5.25 -9.57
C ALA A 188 16.70 -5.46 -9.50
#